data_3d19abc0d8737bd55eef2a4ca9a64e0b
#
_entry.id   3d19abc0d8737bd55eef2a4ca9a64e0b
#
_cell.length_a   1.000
_cell.length_b   1.000
_cell.length_c   1.000
_cell.angle_alpha   90.00
_cell.angle_beta   90.00
_cell.angle_gamma   90.00
#
_symmetry.space_group_name_H-M   'P 1'
#
loop_
_entity.id
_entity.type
_entity.pdbx_description
1 polymer ?
#
loop_
_entity_poly.entity_id
_entity_poly.type
_entity_poly.pdbx_seq_one_letter_code
_entity_poly.pdbx_strand_id
1 'polypeptide(L)'
;MKRGGAARGAVLESVRPRDYEIASWLQRFIAGKGLAIDTKALSMLTDHLGTDISKISNELGKLVVSLPEGTKRITDADIEANIGISKDYNNFELCKAVATRDMARALTIAEHFARNPKDNPLLVTVLALFGQFKELFVVNYLRWLSRHKGVAFPPDTELMRILKKSNVYVIGEIKQNAVNWDNRKVFNILGLLREYDAKSKGMN
;
A
#
# COMPACT_ATOMS: atom_id res chain seq x y z
N MET A 1 -34.25 -6.16 -6.05
CA MET A 1 -35.31 -5.49 -6.86
C MET A 1 -34.95 -4.03 -7.00
N LYS A 2 -34.32 -3.65 -8.14
CA LYS A 2 -34.00 -2.26 -8.51
C LYS A 2 -34.99 -1.83 -9.60
N ARG A 3 -36.20 -1.42 -9.23
CA ARG A 3 -37.16 -0.81 -10.17
C ARG A 3 -37.85 0.36 -9.49
N GLY A 4 -37.58 1.57 -9.97
CA GLY A 4 -38.36 2.73 -9.60
C GLY A 4 -37.59 4.04 -9.49
N GLY A 5 -36.84 4.43 -10.51
CA GLY A 5 -36.19 5.77 -10.51
C GLY A 5 -35.71 6.26 -11.87
N ALA A 6 -35.86 5.45 -12.91
CA ALA A 6 -35.21 5.72 -14.20
C ALA A 6 -35.94 6.72 -15.11
N ALA A 7 -37.09 7.24 -14.74
CA ALA A 7 -37.90 8.05 -15.66
C ALA A 7 -37.82 9.59 -15.46
N ARG A 8 -37.31 10.11 -14.34
CA ARG A 8 -37.26 11.58 -14.06
C ARG A 8 -36.12 12.05 -13.18
N GLY A 9 -34.97 11.37 -13.11
CA GLY A 9 -33.84 11.84 -12.33
C GLY A 9 -32.57 11.04 -12.57
N ALA A 10 -31.42 11.63 -12.30
CA ALA A 10 -30.14 10.91 -12.25
C ALA A 10 -29.99 10.23 -10.89
N VAL A 11 -29.76 8.92 -10.88
CA VAL A 11 -29.44 8.17 -9.66
C VAL A 11 -27.93 8.10 -9.55
N LEU A 12 -27.32 8.81 -8.59
CA LEU A 12 -25.92 8.71 -8.25
C LEU A 12 -25.75 7.66 -7.15
N GLU A 13 -25.18 6.51 -7.47
CA GLU A 13 -24.79 5.51 -6.47
C GLU A 13 -23.36 5.83 -6.00
N SER A 14 -23.23 6.36 -4.80
CA SER A 14 -21.92 6.60 -4.14
C SER A 14 -21.59 5.40 -3.25
N VAL A 15 -20.63 4.58 -3.68
CA VAL A 15 -20.12 3.45 -2.90
C VAL A 15 -18.80 3.86 -2.24
N ARG A 16 -18.66 3.58 -0.94
CA ARG A 16 -17.41 3.81 -0.23
C ARG A 16 -16.30 2.95 -0.87
N PRO A 17 -15.16 3.53 -1.27
CA PRO A 17 -14.08 2.75 -1.87
C PRO A 17 -13.55 1.72 -0.87
N ARG A 18 -13.13 0.58 -1.38
CA ARG A 18 -12.44 -0.44 -0.60
C ARG A 18 -10.99 -0.02 -0.39
N ASP A 19 -10.35 -0.55 0.66
CA ASP A 19 -8.96 -0.19 1.03
C ASP A 19 -7.98 -0.24 -0.15
N TYR A 20 -8.11 -1.26 -1.01
CA TYR A 20 -7.24 -1.42 -2.19
C TYR A 20 -7.52 -0.41 -3.32
N GLU A 21 -8.65 0.30 -3.28
CA GLU A 21 -9.05 1.30 -4.27
C GLU A 21 -8.58 2.71 -3.89
N ILE A 22 -8.25 2.93 -2.60
CA ILE A 22 -7.87 4.24 -2.08
C ILE A 22 -6.62 4.77 -2.77
N ALA A 23 -5.58 3.96 -2.95
CA ALA A 23 -4.36 4.39 -3.62
C ALA A 23 -4.62 4.89 -5.04
N SER A 24 -5.45 4.15 -5.81
CA SER A 24 -5.84 4.54 -7.17
C SER A 24 -6.73 5.78 -7.19
N TRP A 25 -7.58 5.94 -6.19
CA TRP A 25 -8.42 7.12 -6.04
C TRP A 25 -7.57 8.36 -5.71
N LEU A 26 -6.62 8.24 -4.76
CA LEU A 26 -5.67 9.29 -4.39
C LEU A 26 -4.86 9.75 -5.60
N GLN A 27 -4.30 8.82 -6.37
CA GLN A 27 -3.55 9.16 -7.59
C GLN A 27 -4.40 9.96 -8.58
N ARG A 28 -5.64 9.54 -8.82
CA ARG A 28 -6.56 10.26 -9.73
C ARG A 28 -6.94 11.64 -9.20
N PHE A 29 -7.18 11.75 -7.90
CA PHE A 29 -7.51 13.03 -7.26
C PHE A 29 -6.35 14.02 -7.39
N ILE A 30 -5.13 13.60 -7.10
CA ILE A 30 -3.90 14.40 -7.18
C ILE A 30 -3.61 14.76 -8.65
N ALA A 31 -3.76 13.83 -9.59
CA ALA A 31 -3.62 14.09 -11.01
C ALA A 31 -4.65 15.13 -11.51
N GLY A 32 -5.88 15.09 -11.00
CA GLY A 32 -6.92 16.11 -11.29
C GLY A 32 -6.56 17.52 -10.78
N LYS A 33 -5.59 17.65 -9.86
CA LYS A 33 -5.01 18.93 -9.42
C LYS A 33 -3.76 19.32 -10.22
N GLY A 34 -3.39 18.57 -11.27
CA GLY A 34 -2.21 18.83 -12.08
C GLY A 34 -0.90 18.39 -11.41
N LEU A 35 -0.97 17.57 -10.36
CA LEU A 35 0.18 17.10 -9.58
C LEU A 35 0.42 15.61 -9.80
N ALA A 36 1.68 15.19 -9.68
CA ALA A 36 2.06 13.79 -9.51
C ALA A 36 2.34 13.50 -8.03
N ILE A 37 2.43 12.23 -7.66
CA ILE A 37 2.82 11.80 -6.31
C ILE A 37 3.80 10.64 -6.39
N ASP A 38 4.82 10.64 -5.53
CA ASP A 38 5.76 9.54 -5.41
C ASP A 38 5.11 8.32 -4.73
N THR A 39 5.59 7.13 -5.08
CA THR A 39 5.05 5.86 -4.56
C THR A 39 5.12 5.79 -3.03
N LYS A 40 6.23 6.26 -2.45
CA LYS A 40 6.42 6.32 -1.00
C LYS A 40 5.42 7.30 -0.35
N ALA A 41 5.31 8.51 -0.88
CA ALA A 41 4.36 9.52 -0.41
C ALA A 41 2.90 9.00 -0.48
N LEU A 42 2.55 8.32 -1.56
CA LEU A 42 1.23 7.70 -1.73
C LEU A 42 0.96 6.61 -0.67
N SER A 43 1.94 5.75 -0.40
CA SER A 43 1.81 4.71 0.62
C SER A 43 1.65 5.33 2.01
N MET A 44 2.47 6.33 2.36
CA MET A 44 2.36 7.06 3.63
C MET A 44 0.97 7.65 3.83
N LEU A 45 0.41 8.30 2.80
CA LEU A 45 -0.96 8.84 2.84
C LEU A 45 -2.02 7.75 3.01
N THR A 46 -1.92 6.68 2.24
CA THR A 46 -2.89 5.58 2.28
C THR A 46 -2.94 4.93 3.65
N ASP A 47 -1.77 4.67 4.24
CA ASP A 47 -1.64 4.02 5.55
C ASP A 47 -2.16 4.91 6.69
N HIS A 48 -1.96 6.24 6.57
CA HIS A 48 -2.35 7.19 7.63
C HIS A 48 -3.81 7.61 7.57
N LEU A 49 -4.32 7.89 6.36
CA LEU A 49 -5.66 8.47 6.18
C LEU A 49 -6.78 7.40 6.15
N GLY A 50 -6.42 6.13 5.88
CA GLY A 50 -7.39 5.04 5.78
C GLY A 50 -8.36 5.23 4.63
N THR A 51 -9.67 4.93 4.84
CA THR A 51 -10.72 4.93 3.80
C THR A 51 -11.73 6.06 3.90
N ASP A 52 -11.53 7.00 4.80
CA ASP A 52 -12.41 8.17 4.96
C ASP A 52 -12.11 9.24 3.91
N ILE A 53 -12.90 9.24 2.82
CA ILE A 53 -12.71 10.16 1.70
C ILE A 53 -12.80 11.62 2.13
N SER A 54 -13.67 11.95 3.09
CA SER A 54 -13.82 13.32 3.55
C SER A 54 -12.56 13.79 4.28
N LYS A 55 -12.02 12.95 5.17
CA LYS A 55 -10.74 13.20 5.83
C LYS A 55 -9.60 13.32 4.81
N ILE A 56 -9.53 12.38 3.88
CA ILE A 56 -8.51 12.35 2.82
C ILE A 56 -8.57 13.65 1.98
N SER A 57 -9.77 14.03 1.52
CA SER A 57 -9.95 15.24 0.70
C SER A 57 -9.54 16.51 1.43
N ASN A 58 -9.85 16.62 2.73
CA ASN A 58 -9.48 17.75 3.55
C ASN A 58 -7.96 17.84 3.77
N GLU A 59 -7.31 16.72 4.11
CA GLU A 59 -5.85 16.70 4.32
C GLU A 59 -5.09 16.97 3.01
N LEU A 60 -5.54 16.39 1.89
CA LEU A 60 -4.97 16.69 0.57
C LEU A 60 -5.21 18.15 0.15
N GLY A 61 -6.37 18.71 0.47
CA GLY A 61 -6.65 20.12 0.21
C GLY A 61 -5.66 21.03 0.91
N LYS A 62 -5.39 20.79 2.20
CA LYS A 62 -4.38 21.50 2.99
C LYS A 62 -2.98 21.33 2.40
N LEU A 63 -2.59 20.08 2.11
CA LEU A 63 -1.31 19.76 1.52
C LEU A 63 -1.08 20.54 0.21
N VAL A 64 -2.04 20.50 -0.72
CA VAL A 64 -1.91 21.17 -2.02
C VAL A 64 -1.74 22.68 -1.86
N VAL A 65 -2.44 23.30 -0.90
CA VAL A 65 -2.32 24.74 -0.62
C VAL A 65 -0.97 25.10 0.02
N SER A 66 -0.37 24.18 0.79
CA SER A 66 0.91 24.42 1.47
C SER A 66 2.13 24.15 0.59
N LEU A 67 1.95 23.51 -0.58
CA LEU A 67 3.07 23.27 -1.49
C LEU A 67 3.60 24.57 -2.11
N PRO A 68 4.92 24.70 -2.31
CA PRO A 68 5.51 25.83 -3.02
C PRO A 68 4.93 26.01 -4.43
N GLU A 69 4.83 27.26 -4.88
CA GLU A 69 4.41 27.58 -6.26
C GLU A 69 5.30 26.86 -7.29
N GLY A 70 4.67 26.29 -8.32
CA GLY A 70 5.38 25.54 -9.35
C GLY A 70 5.69 24.07 -9.01
N THR A 71 5.33 23.61 -7.82
CA THR A 71 5.45 22.18 -7.49
C THR A 71 4.65 21.33 -8.46
N LYS A 72 5.29 20.32 -9.05
CA LYS A 72 4.65 19.38 -9.98
C LYS A 72 4.47 17.98 -9.39
N ARG A 73 5.11 17.70 -8.26
CA ARG A 73 5.16 16.36 -7.66
C ARG A 73 5.18 16.46 -6.14
N ILE A 74 4.37 15.66 -5.50
CA ILE A 74 4.32 15.49 -4.05
C ILE A 74 5.32 14.41 -3.64
N THR A 75 6.21 14.73 -2.70
CA THR A 75 7.25 13.84 -2.18
C THR A 75 6.92 13.38 -0.76
N ASP A 76 7.67 12.40 -0.24
CA ASP A 76 7.61 11.97 1.15
C ASP A 76 7.99 13.09 2.14
N ALA A 77 8.90 13.98 1.75
CA ALA A 77 9.25 15.17 2.54
C ALA A 77 8.08 16.15 2.67
N ASP A 78 7.29 16.35 1.61
CA ASP A 78 6.10 17.19 1.65
C ASP A 78 5.04 16.60 2.60
N ILE A 79 4.89 15.26 2.60
CA ILE A 79 3.98 14.56 3.52
C ILE A 79 4.45 14.71 4.97
N GLU A 80 5.74 14.55 5.25
CA GLU A 80 6.30 14.73 6.58
C GLU A 80 6.07 16.16 7.10
N ALA A 81 6.38 17.16 6.27
CA ALA A 81 6.28 18.57 6.65
C ALA A 81 4.85 19.05 6.89
N ASN A 82 3.88 18.55 6.11
CA ASN A 82 2.51 19.10 6.10
C ASN A 82 1.47 18.20 6.80
N ILE A 83 1.72 16.90 6.92
CA ILE A 83 0.79 15.93 7.52
C ILE A 83 1.38 15.32 8.80
N GLY A 84 2.68 15.46 9.02
CA GLY A 84 3.37 14.98 10.22
C GLY A 84 3.66 13.47 10.24
N ILE A 85 3.60 12.82 9.07
CA ILE A 85 3.94 11.39 8.95
C ILE A 85 5.44 11.28 8.72
N SER A 86 6.16 10.56 9.58
CA SER A 86 7.60 10.38 9.44
C SER A 86 7.97 9.71 8.11
N LYS A 87 8.87 10.30 7.35
CA LYS A 87 9.42 9.72 6.12
C LYS A 87 10.34 8.52 6.38
N ASP A 88 10.90 8.43 7.59
CA ASP A 88 11.86 7.40 7.95
C ASP A 88 11.25 6.24 8.73
N TYR A 89 10.16 6.48 9.47
CA TYR A 89 9.48 5.50 10.31
C TYR A 89 8.02 5.36 9.88
N ASN A 90 7.77 4.59 8.83
CA ASN A 90 6.45 4.31 8.29
C ASN A 90 6.39 2.88 7.75
N ASN A 91 5.17 2.40 7.41
CA ASN A 91 4.98 1.02 6.93
C ASN A 91 5.67 0.73 5.60
N PHE A 92 5.86 1.74 4.74
CA PHE A 92 6.60 1.57 3.50
C PHE A 92 8.08 1.22 3.78
N GLU A 93 8.74 1.98 4.68
CA GLU A 93 10.12 1.73 5.08
C GLU A 93 10.26 0.39 5.82
N LEU A 94 9.29 0.03 6.68
CA LEU A 94 9.27 -1.27 7.34
C LEU A 94 9.19 -2.41 6.32
N CYS A 95 8.24 -2.36 5.39
CA CYS A 95 8.06 -3.37 4.36
C CYS A 95 9.32 -3.51 3.49
N LYS A 96 9.96 -2.38 3.13
CA LYS A 96 11.21 -2.36 2.39
C LYS A 96 12.33 -3.04 3.17
N ALA A 97 12.56 -2.65 4.43
CA ALA A 97 13.58 -3.24 5.29
C ALA A 97 13.38 -4.75 5.45
N VAL A 98 12.14 -5.19 5.69
CA VAL A 98 11.81 -6.63 5.80
C VAL A 98 12.06 -7.33 4.46
N ALA A 99 11.61 -6.80 3.33
CA ALA A 99 11.75 -7.43 2.02
C ALA A 99 13.23 -7.61 1.61
N THR A 100 14.08 -6.65 1.95
CA THR A 100 15.53 -6.70 1.73
C THR A 100 16.31 -7.46 2.80
N ARG A 101 15.64 -7.93 3.87
CA ARG A 101 16.23 -8.57 5.05
C ARG A 101 17.15 -7.67 5.87
N ASP A 102 16.93 -6.37 5.84
CA ASP A 102 17.56 -5.44 6.78
C ASP A 102 16.84 -5.50 8.13
N MET A 103 17.18 -6.53 8.92
CA MET A 103 16.53 -6.77 10.22
C MET A 103 16.84 -5.69 11.23
N ALA A 104 18.02 -5.06 11.19
CA ALA A 104 18.37 -3.98 12.09
C ALA A 104 17.45 -2.78 11.86
N ARG A 105 17.27 -2.38 10.61
CA ARG A 105 16.35 -1.30 10.22
C ARG A 105 14.90 -1.64 10.55
N ALA A 106 14.46 -2.86 10.24
CA ALA A 106 13.11 -3.31 10.53
C ALA A 106 12.78 -3.25 12.03
N LEU A 107 13.70 -3.71 12.89
CA LEU A 107 13.54 -3.64 14.35
C LEU A 107 13.49 -2.20 14.86
N THR A 108 14.37 -1.33 14.36
CA THR A 108 14.36 0.10 14.71
C THR A 108 13.00 0.75 14.40
N ILE A 109 12.43 0.46 13.22
CA ILE A 109 11.11 0.97 12.84
C ILE A 109 10.01 0.37 13.74
N ALA A 110 10.05 -0.93 13.99
CA ALA A 110 9.08 -1.60 14.86
C ALA A 110 9.10 -1.06 16.30
N GLU A 111 10.29 -0.77 16.86
CA GLU A 111 10.42 -0.12 18.16
C GLU A 111 9.83 1.29 18.18
N HIS A 112 10.04 2.06 17.09
CA HIS A 112 9.42 3.38 16.94
C HIS A 112 7.89 3.27 16.96
N PHE A 113 7.31 2.30 16.23
CA PHE A 113 5.87 2.04 16.24
C PHE A 113 5.35 1.65 17.60
N ALA A 114 6.06 0.78 18.33
CA ALA A 114 5.69 0.36 19.67
C ALA A 114 5.65 1.53 20.68
N ARG A 115 6.51 2.54 20.51
CA ARG A 115 6.53 3.76 21.31
C ARG A 115 5.44 4.76 20.91
N ASN A 116 4.93 4.68 19.67
CA ASN A 116 3.94 5.60 19.11
C ASN A 116 2.73 4.84 18.50
N PRO A 117 1.99 4.05 19.30
CA PRO A 117 0.95 3.15 18.79
C PRO A 117 -0.29 3.87 18.25
N LYS A 118 -0.52 5.12 18.64
CA LYS A 118 -1.64 5.93 18.12
C LYS A 118 -1.42 6.34 16.66
N ASP A 119 -0.18 6.70 16.33
CA ASP A 119 0.20 7.14 14.98
C ASP A 119 0.50 5.94 14.07
N ASN A 120 0.84 4.78 14.68
CA ASN A 120 1.21 3.56 13.97
C ASN A 120 0.37 2.36 14.47
N PRO A 121 -0.92 2.30 14.13
CA PRO A 121 -1.79 1.22 14.59
C PRO A 121 -1.30 -0.15 14.10
N LEU A 122 -1.20 -1.12 15.01
CA LEU A 122 -0.69 -2.47 14.73
C LEU A 122 -1.42 -3.14 13.56
N LEU A 123 -2.74 -2.95 13.46
CA LEU A 123 -3.53 -3.54 12.39
C LEU A 123 -3.08 -3.07 11.00
N VAL A 124 -2.79 -1.76 10.86
CA VAL A 124 -2.30 -1.18 9.59
C VAL A 124 -0.94 -1.79 9.22
N THR A 125 -0.05 -1.93 10.21
CA THR A 125 1.26 -2.56 10.02
C THR A 125 1.15 -4.03 9.60
N VAL A 126 0.28 -4.81 10.25
CA VAL A 126 0.03 -6.22 9.90
C VAL A 126 -0.50 -6.35 8.47
N LEU A 127 -1.44 -5.49 8.07
CA LEU A 127 -1.98 -5.47 6.71
C LEU A 127 -0.93 -5.09 5.66
N ALA A 128 -0.08 -4.11 5.94
CA ALA A 128 1.01 -3.70 5.06
C ALA A 128 2.00 -4.85 4.83
N LEU A 129 2.45 -5.50 5.91
CA LEU A 129 3.34 -6.66 5.82
C LEU A 129 2.68 -7.84 5.11
N PHE A 130 1.39 -8.10 5.37
CA PHE A 130 0.64 -9.15 4.67
C PHE A 130 0.60 -8.87 3.16
N GLY A 131 0.31 -7.63 2.76
CA GLY A 131 0.35 -7.20 1.36
C GLY A 131 1.71 -7.45 0.72
N GLN A 132 2.78 -7.05 1.36
CA GLN A 132 4.16 -7.23 0.92
C GLN A 132 4.49 -8.72 0.71
N PHE A 133 4.27 -9.57 1.72
CA PHE A 133 4.57 -11.00 1.61
C PHE A 133 3.69 -11.73 0.60
N LYS A 134 2.42 -11.33 0.45
CA LYS A 134 1.55 -11.85 -0.60
C LYS A 134 2.12 -11.59 -2.00
N GLU A 135 2.65 -10.40 -2.25
CA GLU A 135 3.28 -10.06 -3.53
C GLU A 135 4.53 -10.91 -3.80
N LEU A 136 5.40 -11.09 -2.80
CA LEU A 136 6.57 -11.96 -2.91
C LEU A 136 6.16 -13.41 -3.18
N PHE A 137 5.11 -13.90 -2.49
CA PHE A 137 4.58 -15.26 -2.69
C PHE A 137 4.10 -15.45 -4.12
N VAL A 138 3.31 -14.53 -4.65
CA VAL A 138 2.78 -14.61 -6.02
C VAL A 138 3.90 -14.68 -7.05
N VAL A 139 4.91 -13.80 -6.95
CA VAL A 139 6.06 -13.79 -7.88
C VAL A 139 6.83 -15.11 -7.82
N ASN A 140 7.11 -15.60 -6.63
CA ASN A 140 7.83 -16.87 -6.45
C ASN A 140 7.01 -18.08 -6.90
N TYR A 141 5.69 -18.07 -6.71
CA TYR A 141 4.81 -19.12 -7.21
C TYR A 141 4.79 -19.15 -8.75
N LEU A 142 4.70 -18.00 -9.40
CA LEU A 142 4.76 -17.89 -10.86
C LEU A 142 6.13 -18.37 -11.40
N ARG A 143 7.22 -18.06 -10.71
CA ARG A 143 8.55 -18.61 -11.04
C ARG A 143 8.61 -20.13 -10.89
N TRP A 144 7.98 -20.66 -9.85
CA TRP A 144 7.90 -22.11 -9.63
C TRP A 144 7.09 -22.78 -10.74
N LEU A 145 5.94 -22.22 -11.13
CA LEU A 145 5.14 -22.71 -12.28
C LEU A 145 5.96 -22.73 -13.56
N SER A 146 6.70 -21.65 -13.82
CA SER A 146 7.55 -21.58 -15.01
C SER A 146 8.62 -22.67 -15.05
N ARG A 147 9.27 -22.95 -13.92
CA ARG A 147 10.35 -23.93 -13.83
C ARG A 147 9.87 -25.38 -13.85
N HIS A 148 8.71 -25.68 -13.27
CA HIS A 148 8.28 -27.06 -13.02
C HIS A 148 7.05 -27.48 -13.83
N LYS A 149 6.31 -26.55 -14.40
CA LYS A 149 5.07 -26.82 -15.15
C LYS A 149 5.12 -26.31 -16.59
N GLY A 150 6.24 -25.75 -17.04
CA GLY A 150 6.38 -25.21 -18.38
C GLY A 150 5.50 -24.00 -18.71
N VAL A 151 4.89 -23.38 -17.71
CA VAL A 151 4.09 -22.16 -17.88
C VAL A 151 5.04 -20.97 -18.05
N ALA A 152 4.86 -20.18 -19.11
CA ALA A 152 5.71 -19.02 -19.33
C ALA A 152 5.58 -18.02 -18.16
N PHE A 153 6.72 -17.47 -17.68
CA PHE A 153 6.70 -16.42 -16.67
C PHE A 153 6.09 -15.15 -17.26
N PRO A 154 5.10 -14.53 -16.60
CA PRO A 154 4.40 -13.37 -17.16
C PRO A 154 5.33 -12.18 -17.40
N PRO A 155 5.12 -11.39 -18.46
CA PRO A 155 5.80 -10.12 -18.67
C PRO A 155 5.39 -9.10 -17.59
N ASP A 156 6.20 -8.04 -17.44
CA ASP A 156 5.98 -7.04 -16.38
C ASP A 156 4.63 -6.34 -16.46
N THR A 157 4.10 -6.13 -17.67
CA THR A 157 2.76 -5.56 -17.89
C THR A 157 1.64 -6.45 -17.32
N GLU A 158 1.79 -7.76 -17.43
CA GLU A 158 0.84 -8.71 -16.84
C GLU A 158 1.02 -8.84 -15.34
N LEU A 159 2.27 -8.82 -14.84
CA LEU A 159 2.56 -8.78 -13.41
C LEU A 159 1.98 -7.52 -12.74
N MET A 160 2.04 -6.36 -13.42
CA MET A 160 1.38 -5.14 -12.95
C MET A 160 -0.11 -5.37 -12.74
N ARG A 161 -0.78 -6.04 -13.67
CA ARG A 161 -2.21 -6.37 -13.58
C ARG A 161 -2.49 -7.35 -12.44
N ILE A 162 -1.71 -8.44 -12.32
CA ILE A 162 -1.85 -9.46 -11.30
C ILE A 162 -1.65 -8.87 -9.90
N LEU A 163 -0.59 -8.07 -9.72
CA LEU A 163 -0.21 -7.46 -8.44
C LEU A 163 -0.91 -6.11 -8.18
N LYS A 164 -1.75 -5.65 -9.13
CA LYS A 164 -2.46 -4.37 -9.07
C LYS A 164 -1.52 -3.18 -8.85
N LYS A 165 -0.41 -3.14 -9.56
CA LYS A 165 0.57 -2.05 -9.52
C LYS A 165 0.48 -1.20 -10.77
N SER A 166 0.69 0.11 -10.63
CA SER A 166 0.65 1.08 -11.72
C SER A 166 2.05 1.44 -12.27
N ASN A 167 3.12 0.94 -11.62
CA ASN A 167 4.49 1.31 -11.95
C ASN A 167 5.37 0.07 -12.16
N VAL A 168 6.04 0.01 -13.32
CA VAL A 168 6.93 -1.10 -13.70
C VAL A 168 8.18 -1.20 -12.80
N TYR A 169 8.68 -0.08 -12.28
CA TYR A 169 9.82 -0.09 -11.36
C TYR A 169 9.50 -0.86 -10.07
N VAL A 170 8.27 -0.71 -9.54
CA VAL A 170 7.80 -1.48 -8.38
C VAL A 170 7.79 -2.98 -8.66
N ILE A 171 7.42 -3.39 -9.88
CA ILE A 171 7.50 -4.81 -10.29
C ILE A 171 8.94 -5.31 -10.27
N GLY A 172 9.89 -4.50 -10.73
CA GLY A 172 11.32 -4.80 -10.67
C GLY A 172 11.79 -5.04 -9.23
N GLU A 173 11.44 -4.15 -8.31
CA GLU A 173 11.77 -4.28 -6.88
C GLU A 173 11.14 -5.52 -6.25
N ILE A 174 9.85 -5.82 -6.51
CA ILE A 174 9.19 -7.02 -6.01
C ILE A 174 9.88 -8.28 -6.52
N LYS A 175 10.24 -8.33 -7.81
CA LYS A 175 10.96 -9.45 -8.42
C LYS A 175 12.33 -9.66 -7.79
N GLN A 176 13.05 -8.58 -7.51
CA GLN A 176 14.35 -8.61 -6.86
C GLN A 176 14.23 -9.09 -5.41
N ASN A 177 13.31 -8.52 -4.64
CA ASN A 177 13.09 -8.88 -3.25
C ASN A 177 12.58 -10.31 -3.07
N ALA A 178 11.77 -10.82 -4.03
CA ALA A 178 11.25 -12.18 -3.99
C ALA A 178 12.35 -13.25 -4.01
N VAL A 179 13.57 -12.94 -4.49
CA VAL A 179 14.72 -13.86 -4.43
C VAL A 179 15.21 -14.09 -3.00
N ASN A 180 15.05 -13.11 -2.12
CA ASN A 180 15.46 -13.19 -0.72
C ASN A 180 14.59 -14.14 0.12
N TRP A 181 13.42 -14.52 -0.38
CA TRP A 181 12.39 -15.23 0.37
C TRP A 181 11.91 -16.48 -0.38
N ASP A 182 12.10 -17.67 0.19
CA ASP A 182 11.48 -18.87 -0.34
C ASP A 182 9.99 -18.95 0.03
N ASN A 183 9.19 -19.63 -0.81
CA ASN A 183 7.74 -19.72 -0.61
C ASN A 183 7.33 -20.40 0.70
N ARG A 184 8.11 -21.34 1.23
CA ARG A 184 7.80 -22.00 2.49
C ARG A 184 7.87 -21.01 3.65
N LYS A 185 8.93 -20.18 3.68
CA LYS A 185 9.07 -19.12 4.69
C LYS A 185 7.99 -18.08 4.54
N VAL A 186 7.72 -17.63 3.31
CA VAL A 186 6.66 -16.65 3.04
C VAL A 186 5.30 -17.18 3.49
N PHE A 187 4.97 -18.44 3.21
CA PHE A 187 3.73 -19.06 3.64
C PHE A 187 3.58 -19.09 5.16
N ASN A 188 4.64 -19.45 5.88
CA ASN A 188 4.66 -19.44 7.34
C ASN A 188 4.44 -18.02 7.91
N ILE A 189 5.08 -17.01 7.30
CA ILE A 189 4.91 -15.60 7.71
C ILE A 189 3.47 -15.13 7.47
N LEU A 190 2.89 -15.46 6.32
CA LEU A 190 1.48 -15.13 6.04
C LEU A 190 0.53 -15.79 7.06
N GLY A 191 0.85 -17.03 7.48
CA GLY A 191 0.12 -17.72 8.56
C GLY A 191 0.20 -16.98 9.89
N LEU A 192 1.41 -16.56 10.30
CA LEU A 192 1.63 -15.78 11.51
C LEU A 192 0.90 -14.43 11.46
N LEU A 193 1.01 -13.69 10.35
CA LEU A 193 0.33 -12.39 10.19
C LEU A 193 -1.19 -12.54 10.29
N ARG A 194 -1.76 -13.61 9.71
CA ARG A 194 -3.19 -13.92 9.85
C ARG A 194 -3.58 -14.21 11.28
N GLU A 195 -2.75 -14.95 12.01
CA GLU A 195 -2.98 -15.26 13.44
C GLU A 195 -2.99 -13.98 14.28
N TYR A 196 -2.01 -13.09 14.07
CA TYR A 196 -1.95 -11.81 14.77
C TYR A 196 -3.11 -10.88 14.40
N ASP A 197 -3.55 -10.86 13.14
CA ASP A 197 -4.74 -10.13 12.73
C ASP A 197 -5.99 -10.64 13.46
N ALA A 198 -6.17 -11.96 13.55
CA ALA A 198 -7.30 -12.55 14.27
C ALA A 198 -7.26 -12.21 15.76
N LYS A 199 -6.10 -12.34 16.42
CA LYS A 199 -5.92 -11.99 17.82
C LYS A 199 -6.18 -10.51 18.10
N SER A 200 -5.75 -9.62 17.21
CA SER A 200 -6.00 -8.18 17.35
C SER A 200 -7.48 -7.81 17.28
N LYS A 201 -8.32 -8.68 16.70
CA LYS A 201 -9.78 -8.54 16.60
C LYS A 201 -10.53 -9.31 17.70
N GLY A 202 -9.81 -9.86 18.69
CA GLY A 202 -10.39 -10.62 19.79
C GLY A 202 -10.87 -12.03 19.43
N MET A 203 -10.43 -12.56 18.29
CA MET A 203 -10.69 -13.95 17.90
C MET A 203 -9.57 -14.83 18.47
N ASN A 204 -9.90 -15.70 19.43
CA ASN A 204 -9.00 -16.69 20.01
C ASN A 204 -9.01 -17.99 19.20
#